data_dbbdb72a8a386a6a8c97a2eb5093c324
#
_entry.id   dbbdb72a8a386a6a8c97a2eb5093c324
#
_cell.length_a   1.000
_cell.length_b   1.000
_cell.length_c   1.000
_cell.angle_alpha   90.00
_cell.angle_beta   90.00
_cell.angle_gamma   90.00
#
_symmetry.space_group_name_H-M   'P 1'
#
loop_
_entity.id
_entity.type
_entity.pdbx_description
1 polymer ?
#
loop_
_entity_poly.entity_id
_entity_poly.type
_entity_poly.pdbx_seq_one_letter_code
_entity_poly.pdbx_strand_id
1 'polypeptide(L)'
;MSKAKQKGTAWETECVRYLQSYTKHEFMRLPLVGTKDVGDIRCFDLPEFVFECKNRKDALSSLSEIMKETEQERINADVKFGAALVKRRNYGTGAAYVVMEMHTFAQLIKERMNGNSDETECSRHTEV
;
A
#
# COMPACT_ATOMS: atom_id res chain seq x y z
N MET A 1 -20.94 -14.14 8.52
CA MET A 1 -19.55 -13.63 8.39
C MET A 1 -18.88 -13.64 9.75
N SER A 2 -17.64 -14.12 9.84
CA SER A 2 -16.92 -14.15 11.10
C SER A 2 -16.51 -12.75 11.54
N LYS A 3 -16.26 -12.59 12.85
CA LYS A 3 -15.79 -11.30 13.38
C LYS A 3 -14.46 -10.87 12.75
N ALA A 4 -13.56 -11.82 12.53
CA ALA A 4 -12.27 -11.54 11.90
C ALA A 4 -12.45 -11.01 10.48
N LYS A 5 -13.36 -11.57 9.72
CA LYS A 5 -13.64 -11.14 8.36
C LYS A 5 -14.30 -9.76 8.32
N GLN A 6 -15.23 -9.50 9.23
CA GLN A 6 -15.86 -8.18 9.36
C GLN A 6 -14.85 -7.10 9.74
N LYS A 7 -13.92 -7.44 10.64
CA LYS A 7 -12.87 -6.55 11.10
C LYS A 7 -11.92 -6.19 9.96
N GLY A 8 -11.56 -7.17 9.14
CA GLY A 8 -10.71 -6.95 7.97
C GLY A 8 -11.38 -6.04 6.94
N THR A 9 -12.65 -6.28 6.66
CA THR A 9 -13.42 -5.47 5.72
C THR A 9 -13.56 -4.02 6.21
N ALA A 10 -13.80 -3.84 7.52
CA ALA A 10 -13.90 -2.50 8.10
C ALA A 10 -12.59 -1.72 7.93
N TRP A 11 -11.46 -2.39 8.17
CA TRP A 11 -10.16 -1.75 8.02
C TRP A 11 -9.86 -1.36 6.57
N GLU A 12 -10.17 -2.22 5.62
CA GLU A 12 -10.04 -1.92 4.20
C GLU A 12 -10.85 -0.67 3.82
N THR A 13 -12.09 -0.61 4.30
CA THR A 13 -12.96 0.54 4.04
C THR A 13 -12.39 1.83 4.64
N GLU A 14 -11.89 1.77 5.86
CA GLU A 14 -11.25 2.92 6.50
C GLU A 14 -10.04 3.41 5.70
N CYS A 15 -9.21 2.49 5.24
CA CYS A 15 -8.03 2.81 4.44
C CYS A 15 -8.43 3.51 3.13
N VAL A 16 -9.41 2.97 2.43
CA VAL A 16 -9.88 3.57 1.18
C VAL A 16 -10.40 4.99 1.41
N ARG A 17 -11.23 5.17 2.43
CA ARG A 17 -11.79 6.49 2.74
C ARG A 17 -10.71 7.51 3.09
N TYR A 18 -9.75 7.09 3.90
CA TYR A 18 -8.66 7.97 4.31
C TYR A 18 -7.81 8.38 3.11
N LEU A 19 -7.39 7.40 2.31
CA LEU A 19 -6.53 7.66 1.15
C LEU A 19 -7.24 8.53 0.12
N GLN A 20 -8.51 8.28 -0.15
CA GLN A 20 -9.30 9.12 -1.08
C GLN A 20 -9.46 10.54 -0.57
N SER A 21 -9.76 10.69 0.71
CA SER A 21 -9.96 12.01 1.31
C SER A 21 -8.68 12.83 1.30
N TYR A 22 -7.56 12.19 1.60
CA TYR A 22 -6.28 12.87 1.70
C TYR A 22 -5.68 13.21 0.32
N THR A 23 -5.70 12.24 -0.58
CA THR A 23 -5.04 12.38 -1.89
C THR A 23 -5.93 12.98 -2.97
N LYS A 24 -7.24 12.93 -2.79
CA LYS A 24 -8.24 13.31 -3.79
C LYS A 24 -8.22 12.42 -5.04
N HIS A 25 -7.65 11.22 -4.91
CA HIS A 25 -7.65 10.21 -5.96
C HIS A 25 -8.53 9.05 -5.55
N GLU A 26 -9.04 8.32 -6.53
CA GLU A 26 -9.94 7.20 -6.27
C GLU A 26 -9.16 5.94 -5.91
N PHE A 27 -9.52 5.35 -4.78
CA PHE A 27 -9.01 4.07 -4.33
C PHE A 27 -10.18 3.08 -4.28
N MET A 28 -9.90 1.81 -4.51
CA MET A 28 -10.96 0.80 -4.51
C MET A 28 -10.51 -0.45 -3.78
N ARG A 29 -11.46 -1.07 -3.11
CA ARG A 29 -11.28 -2.40 -2.56
C ARG A 29 -11.40 -3.41 -3.69
N LEU A 30 -10.52 -4.40 -3.67
CA LEU A 30 -10.58 -5.48 -4.65
C LEU A 30 -11.40 -6.63 -4.10
N PRO A 31 -12.41 -7.12 -4.85
CA PRO A 31 -13.13 -8.32 -4.45
C PRO A 31 -12.22 -9.53 -4.60
N LEU A 32 -12.40 -10.51 -3.71
CA LEU A 32 -11.69 -11.78 -3.85
C LEU A 32 -12.35 -12.56 -4.99
N VAL A 33 -11.64 -12.71 -6.10
CA VAL A 33 -12.12 -13.42 -7.29
C VAL A 33 -11.13 -14.53 -7.61
N GLY A 34 -11.64 -15.75 -7.68
CA GLY A 34 -10.81 -16.92 -7.95
C GLY A 34 -9.98 -17.32 -6.75
N THR A 35 -8.87 -18.00 -7.00
CA THR A 35 -8.00 -18.55 -5.96
C THR A 35 -6.72 -17.74 -5.76
N LYS A 36 -6.48 -16.77 -6.62
CA LYS A 36 -5.24 -16.00 -6.61
C LYS A 36 -5.44 -14.67 -5.91
N ASP A 37 -4.70 -14.44 -4.84
CA ASP A 37 -4.78 -13.20 -4.08
C ASP A 37 -3.93 -12.12 -4.77
N VAL A 38 -4.57 -11.03 -5.16
CA VAL A 38 -3.93 -9.90 -5.84
C VAL A 38 -3.92 -8.63 -4.98
N GLY A 39 -4.19 -8.77 -3.67
CA GLY A 39 -4.19 -7.67 -2.71
C GLY A 39 -5.58 -7.15 -2.40
N ASP A 40 -5.66 -6.17 -1.51
CA ASP A 40 -6.93 -5.68 -0.97
C ASP A 40 -7.38 -4.35 -1.56
N ILE A 41 -6.45 -3.48 -1.93
CA ILE A 41 -6.76 -2.13 -2.40
C ILE A 41 -5.89 -1.77 -3.61
N ARG A 42 -6.51 -1.10 -4.58
CA ARG A 42 -5.81 -0.54 -5.74
C ARG A 42 -6.23 0.92 -5.93
N CYS A 43 -5.38 1.67 -6.63
CA CYS A 43 -5.68 3.02 -7.07
C CYS A 43 -5.48 3.11 -8.58
N PHE A 44 -6.47 3.61 -9.31
CA PHE A 44 -6.39 3.72 -10.77
C PHE A 44 -5.25 4.63 -11.23
N ASP A 45 -5.04 5.72 -10.50
CA ASP A 45 -4.02 6.69 -10.87
C ASP A 45 -2.61 6.28 -10.43
N LEU A 46 -2.51 5.14 -9.75
CA LEU A 46 -1.25 4.60 -9.25
C LEU A 46 -1.20 3.09 -9.53
N PRO A 47 -1.22 2.70 -10.81
CA PRO A 47 -1.38 1.28 -11.18
C PRO A 47 -0.23 0.38 -10.80
N GLU A 48 0.94 0.95 -10.46
CA GLU A 48 2.11 0.16 -10.07
C GLU A 48 2.03 -0.37 -8.64
N PHE A 49 1.02 0.04 -7.87
CA PHE A 49 0.89 -0.32 -6.45
C PHE A 49 -0.24 -1.29 -6.20
N VAL A 50 -0.03 -2.18 -5.25
CA VAL A 50 -1.08 -2.94 -4.60
C VAL A 50 -0.88 -2.83 -3.09
N PHE A 51 -1.98 -2.76 -2.35
CA PHE A 51 -1.92 -2.59 -0.91
C PHE A 51 -2.61 -3.77 -0.23
N GLU A 52 -1.96 -4.30 0.80
CA GLU A 52 -2.49 -5.36 1.65
C GLU A 52 -2.88 -4.77 2.99
N CYS A 53 -4.10 -5.03 3.44
CA CYS A 53 -4.60 -4.49 4.71
C CYS A 53 -4.48 -5.54 5.80
N LYS A 54 -3.89 -5.17 6.95
CA LYS A 54 -3.75 -6.05 8.09
C LYS A 54 -4.27 -5.38 9.36
N ASN A 55 -5.20 -6.06 10.02
CA ASN A 55 -5.75 -5.65 11.29
C ASN A 55 -5.65 -6.82 12.27
N ARG A 56 -4.44 -7.04 12.78
CA ARG A 56 -4.11 -8.16 13.68
C ARG A 56 -3.38 -7.63 14.92
N LYS A 57 -3.68 -8.22 16.07
CA LYS A 57 -2.98 -7.88 17.32
C LYS A 57 -1.50 -8.16 17.24
N ASP A 58 -1.12 -9.21 16.53
CA ASP A 58 0.25 -9.70 16.43
C ASP A 58 0.96 -9.22 15.17
N ALA A 59 0.46 -8.15 14.52
CA ALA A 59 1.00 -7.70 13.24
C ALA A 59 2.51 -7.42 13.31
N LEU A 60 2.98 -6.76 14.36
CA LEU A 60 4.40 -6.41 14.46
C LEU A 60 5.28 -7.64 14.66
N SER A 61 4.81 -8.62 15.43
CA SER A 61 5.57 -9.87 15.63
C SER A 61 5.48 -10.80 14.42
N SER A 62 4.49 -10.59 13.55
CA SER A 62 4.30 -11.39 12.33
C SER A 62 4.67 -10.63 11.07
N LEU A 63 5.41 -9.54 11.20
CA LEU A 63 5.68 -8.63 10.09
C LEU A 63 6.38 -9.31 8.91
N SER A 64 7.33 -10.20 9.18
CA SER A 64 8.03 -10.94 8.14
C SER A 64 7.06 -11.77 7.29
N GLU A 65 6.11 -12.43 7.95
CA GLU A 65 5.10 -13.23 7.28
C GLU A 65 4.15 -12.34 6.47
N ILE A 66 3.72 -11.22 7.06
CA ILE A 66 2.86 -10.25 6.38
C ILE A 66 3.52 -9.73 5.10
N MET A 67 4.80 -9.41 5.18
CA MET A 67 5.53 -8.90 4.01
C MET A 67 5.74 -9.97 2.95
N LYS A 68 5.90 -11.22 3.36
CA LYS A 68 5.98 -12.33 2.42
C LYS A 68 4.69 -12.48 1.63
N GLU A 69 3.55 -12.39 2.31
CA GLU A 69 2.24 -12.41 1.67
C GLU A 69 2.05 -11.21 0.73
N THR A 70 2.43 -10.03 1.19
CA THR A 70 2.32 -8.79 0.41
C THR A 70 3.12 -8.88 -0.88
N GLU A 71 4.34 -9.43 -0.82
CA GLU A 71 5.17 -9.61 -2.01
C GLU A 71 4.58 -10.66 -2.95
N GLN A 72 3.98 -11.71 -2.42
CA GLN A 72 3.32 -12.70 -3.25
C GLN A 72 2.12 -12.08 -4.00
N GLU A 73 1.35 -11.25 -3.32
CA GLU A 73 0.22 -10.55 -3.93
C GLU A 73 0.68 -9.58 -5.02
N ARG A 74 1.79 -8.88 -4.78
CA ARG A 74 2.40 -8.01 -5.76
C ARG A 74 2.77 -8.77 -7.03
N ILE A 75 3.40 -9.93 -6.86
CA ILE A 75 3.78 -10.81 -7.97
C ILE A 75 2.53 -11.28 -8.71
N ASN A 76 1.50 -11.71 -7.96
CA ASN A 76 0.24 -12.17 -8.54
C ASN A 76 -0.46 -11.07 -9.32
N ALA A 77 -0.38 -9.83 -8.85
CA ALA A 77 -1.00 -8.68 -9.51
C ALA A 77 -0.13 -8.12 -10.65
N ASP A 78 1.11 -8.61 -10.76
CA ASP A 78 2.07 -8.15 -11.78
C ASP A 78 2.29 -6.64 -11.71
N VAL A 79 2.58 -6.15 -10.49
CA VAL A 79 2.85 -4.73 -10.26
C VAL A 79 4.22 -4.54 -9.60
N LYS A 80 4.73 -3.32 -9.63
CA LYS A 80 6.07 -3.01 -9.13
C LYS A 80 6.15 -2.95 -7.61
N PHE A 81 5.12 -2.41 -6.95
CA PHE A 81 5.20 -2.06 -5.53
C PHE A 81 4.07 -2.70 -4.74
N GLY A 82 4.44 -3.31 -3.62
CA GLY A 82 3.48 -3.81 -2.65
C GLY A 82 3.77 -3.18 -1.30
N ALA A 83 2.73 -2.77 -0.60
CA ALA A 83 2.85 -2.23 0.75
C ALA A 83 1.74 -2.76 1.63
N ALA A 84 2.05 -3.01 2.89
CA ALA A 84 1.07 -3.45 3.87
C ALA A 84 0.61 -2.25 4.70
N LEU A 85 -0.71 -2.10 4.83
CA LEU A 85 -1.33 -1.06 5.63
C LEU A 85 -1.75 -1.71 6.96
N VAL A 86 -0.99 -1.44 8.01
CA VAL A 86 -1.13 -2.14 9.30
C VAL A 86 -1.81 -1.23 10.31
N LYS A 87 -3.02 -1.63 10.73
CA LYS A 87 -3.80 -0.86 11.69
C LYS A 87 -3.12 -0.85 13.06
N ARG A 88 -3.11 0.32 13.69
CA ARG A 88 -2.64 0.48 15.07
C ARG A 88 -3.84 0.63 15.99
N ARG A 89 -3.81 -0.12 17.09
CA ARG A 89 -4.87 -0.05 18.11
C ARG A 89 -4.83 1.29 18.82
N ASN A 90 -6.02 1.86 19.04
CA ASN A 90 -6.21 3.12 19.75
C ASN A 90 -5.62 4.34 19.04
N TYR A 91 -5.38 4.22 17.73
CA TYR A 91 -4.92 5.33 16.91
C TYR A 91 -5.86 5.51 15.72
N GLY A 92 -5.92 6.73 15.21
CA GLY A 92 -6.68 7.01 13.99
C GLY A 92 -6.03 6.40 12.76
N THR A 93 -6.79 6.35 11.68
CA THR A 93 -6.35 5.73 10.43
C THR A 93 -5.05 6.33 9.90
N GLY A 94 -4.90 7.64 10.02
CA GLY A 94 -3.69 8.32 9.54
C GLY A 94 -2.42 7.99 10.31
N ALA A 95 -2.55 7.40 11.50
CA ALA A 95 -1.41 6.96 12.30
C ALA A 95 -1.07 5.49 12.11
N ALA A 96 -1.78 4.80 11.21
CA ALA A 96 -1.45 3.42 10.87
C ALA A 96 -0.07 3.34 10.21
N TYR A 97 0.51 2.16 10.25
CA TYR A 97 1.82 1.96 9.63
C TYR A 97 1.68 1.50 8.19
N VAL A 98 2.51 2.05 7.32
CA VAL A 98 2.67 1.57 5.95
C VAL A 98 4.03 0.87 5.91
N VAL A 99 4.05 -0.40 5.57
CA VAL A 99 5.27 -1.21 5.62
C VAL A 99 5.59 -1.73 4.23
N MET A 100 6.81 -1.53 3.82
CA MET A 100 7.33 -2.08 2.56
C MET A 100 8.77 -2.51 2.77
N GLU A 101 9.28 -3.35 1.87
CA GLU A 101 10.67 -3.78 1.95
C GLU A 101 11.59 -2.64 1.53
N MET A 102 12.81 -2.66 2.04
CA MET A 102 13.77 -1.58 1.76
C MET A 102 14.00 -1.38 0.26
N HIS A 103 14.14 -2.46 -0.50
CA HIS A 103 14.38 -2.33 -1.94
C HIS A 103 13.18 -1.73 -2.67
N THR A 104 11.96 -2.00 -2.19
CA THR A 104 10.74 -1.41 -2.74
C THR A 104 10.74 0.10 -2.52
N PHE A 105 11.06 0.51 -1.29
CA PHE A 105 11.15 1.92 -0.94
C PHE A 105 12.26 2.62 -1.73
N ALA A 106 13.42 1.98 -1.87
CA ALA A 106 14.53 2.52 -2.65
C ALA A 106 14.15 2.74 -4.11
N GLN A 107 13.43 1.80 -4.70
CA GLN A 107 12.95 1.94 -6.08
C GLN A 107 11.95 3.08 -6.21
N LEU A 108 11.06 3.21 -5.23
CA LEU A 108 10.08 4.29 -5.21
C LEU A 108 10.76 5.65 -5.14
N ILE A 109 11.76 5.80 -4.27
CA ILE A 109 12.56 7.03 -4.16
C ILE A 109 13.24 7.34 -5.49
N LYS A 110 13.86 6.33 -6.07
CA LYS A 110 14.56 6.48 -7.35
C LYS A 110 13.63 6.99 -8.45
N GLU A 111 12.44 6.41 -8.56
CA GLU A 111 11.47 6.82 -9.56
C GLU A 111 10.95 8.23 -9.30
N ARG A 112 10.71 8.57 -8.04
CA ARG A 112 10.28 9.91 -7.67
C ARG A 112 11.34 10.95 -8.03
N MET A 113 12.59 10.66 -7.74
CA MET A 113 13.71 11.56 -8.04
C MET A 113 13.91 11.69 -9.55
N ASN A 114 13.82 10.60 -10.29
CA ASN A 114 13.96 10.63 -11.75
C ASN A 114 12.82 11.42 -12.40
N GLY A 115 11.59 11.24 -11.91
CA GLY A 115 10.45 12.00 -12.38
C GLY A 115 10.64 13.50 -12.15
N ASN A 116 11.13 13.88 -10.97
CA ASN A 116 11.45 15.26 -10.66
C ASN A 116 12.60 15.79 -11.54
N SER A 117 13.58 14.93 -11.85
CA SER A 117 14.68 15.29 -12.75
C SER A 117 14.16 15.65 -14.13
N ASP A 118 13.25 14.83 -14.65
CA ASP A 118 12.65 15.05 -15.96
C ASP A 118 11.85 16.35 -16.00
N GLU A 119 11.12 16.65 -14.94
CA GLU A 119 10.28 17.83 -14.85
C GLU A 119 11.08 19.12 -14.59
N THR A 120 12.17 19.02 -13.86
CA THR A 120 12.92 20.18 -13.39
C THR A 120 14.37 20.16 -13.82
N GLU A 121 14.67 19.53 -14.92
CA GLU A 121 16.04 19.36 -15.40
C GLU A 121 16.85 20.65 -15.43
N CYS A 122 16.29 21.68 -16.01
CA CYS A 122 16.96 22.98 -16.12
C CYS A 122 17.27 23.58 -14.74
N SER A 123 16.30 23.49 -13.83
CA SER A 123 16.48 24.02 -12.47
C SER A 123 17.56 23.25 -11.71
N ARG A 124 17.61 21.96 -11.91
CA ARG A 124 18.60 21.13 -11.22
C ARG A 124 20.02 21.46 -11.65
N HIS A 125 20.22 21.73 -12.91
CA HIS A 125 21.54 22.09 -13.42
C HIS A 125 22.05 23.39 -12.83
N THR A 126 21.17 24.30 -12.49
CA THR A 126 21.56 25.57 -11.88
C THR A 126 21.86 25.46 -10.41
N GLU A 127 21.36 24.44 -9.73
CA GLU A 127 21.56 24.25 -8.31
C GLU A 127 22.88 23.57 -7.95
N VAL A 128 23.46 22.89 -8.89
CA VAL A 128 24.68 22.09 -8.63
C VAL A 128 25.98 22.88 -8.85
#